data_ff92e99691d087326e12bc770067924f
#
_entry.id   ff92e99691d087326e12bc770067924f
#
_cell.length_a   1.000
_cell.length_b   1.000
_cell.length_c   1.000
_cell.angle_alpha   90.00
_cell.angle_beta   90.00
_cell.angle_gamma   90.00
#
_symmetry.space_group_name_H-M   'P 1'
#
loop_
_entity.id
_entity.type
_entity.pdbx_description
1 polymer ?
#
loop_
_entity_poly.entity_id
_entity_poly.type
_entity_poly.pdbx_seq_one_letter_code
_entity_poly.pdbx_strand_id
1 'polypeptide(L)'
;GFRLASCECRLPNGLMLPLSILNQARRALVEQIQTVRQEREAPVPSRLSAAFTPSALPAGAAAPDAPPHLSVLCRRPEQIPSVLDAGADAVYLDFEDLRDYAAGVKAVRQHADSIPVFLATPRIQKPSETGYFKLMERAEPDGILIRNLGAAQYFRHSPLRRIGDFSLNVANPYSAAILKERGRLEYLTLSYDLNAEQVADLLRATPPEWFELTLHQHMPMFHMEHCVFCTFLSDGTSYKNCGRPCERHHVQLRDRVGQLHPLLADAGCRNTLFNGRAQTGAGFLRGFRRLGLSRFRLELLDDPRSEER
;
A
#
# COMPACT_ATOMS: atom_id res chain seq x y z
N GLY A 1 -7.53 24.59 0.82
CA GLY A 1 -7.34 26.06 0.87
C GLY A 1 -8.62 26.81 0.53
N PHE A 2 -8.73 28.08 0.94
CA PHE A 2 -9.88 28.93 0.61
C PHE A 2 -9.60 29.69 -0.69
N ARG A 3 -10.63 29.88 -1.51
CA ARG A 3 -10.59 30.69 -2.72
C ARG A 3 -11.53 31.88 -2.54
N LEU A 4 -11.01 33.10 -2.80
CA LEU A 4 -11.84 34.30 -2.82
C LEU A 4 -12.74 34.26 -4.09
N ALA A 5 -14.07 34.30 -3.89
CA ALA A 5 -15.01 34.26 -4.99
C ALA A 5 -15.24 35.65 -5.61
N SER A 6 -15.34 36.66 -4.76
CA SER A 6 -15.49 38.08 -5.15
C SER A 6 -14.93 39.02 -4.08
N CYS A 7 -14.51 40.20 -4.46
CA CYS A 7 -14.06 41.21 -3.55
C CYS A 7 -14.56 42.57 -4.07
N GLU A 8 -15.26 43.33 -3.23
CA GLU A 8 -15.64 44.71 -3.49
C GLU A 8 -14.77 45.61 -2.62
N CYS A 9 -14.11 46.55 -3.22
CA CYS A 9 -13.25 47.51 -2.51
C CYS A 9 -13.94 48.87 -2.46
N ARG A 10 -14.24 49.38 -1.25
CA ARG A 10 -14.88 50.66 -1.00
C ARG A 10 -13.92 51.62 -0.27
N LEU A 11 -12.71 51.73 -0.76
CA LEU A 11 -11.72 52.65 -0.18
C LEU A 11 -11.81 54.02 -0.82
N PRO A 12 -11.62 55.13 -0.04
CA PRO A 12 -11.49 56.46 -0.59
C PRO A 12 -10.31 56.56 -1.56
N ASN A 13 -10.45 57.37 -2.59
CA ASN A 13 -9.37 57.65 -3.53
C ASN A 13 -8.14 58.22 -2.82
N GLY A 14 -6.97 57.66 -3.11
CA GLY A 14 -5.70 58.12 -2.54
C GLY A 14 -5.26 57.43 -1.25
N LEU A 15 -6.03 56.48 -0.73
CA LEU A 15 -5.63 55.72 0.44
C LEU A 15 -4.79 54.48 0.02
N MET A 16 -3.56 54.42 0.52
CA MET A 16 -2.69 53.26 0.32
C MET A 16 -2.71 52.38 1.58
N LEU A 17 -3.12 51.12 1.44
CA LEU A 17 -3.05 50.16 2.51
C LEU A 17 -1.76 49.35 2.41
N PRO A 18 -0.95 49.28 3.48
CA PRO A 18 0.19 48.38 3.52
C PRO A 18 -0.20 46.90 3.31
N LEU A 19 0.62 46.18 2.56
CA LEU A 19 0.37 44.79 2.27
C LEU A 19 0.29 43.93 3.54
N SER A 20 0.98 44.33 4.61
CA SER A 20 0.93 43.71 5.93
C SER A 20 -0.47 43.74 6.55
N ILE A 21 -1.19 44.87 6.43
CA ILE A 21 -2.57 45.03 6.94
C ILE A 21 -3.53 44.10 6.16
N LEU A 22 -3.40 44.03 4.84
CA LEU A 22 -4.21 43.12 4.01
C LEU A 22 -3.95 41.66 4.36
N ASN A 23 -2.70 41.29 4.58
CA ASN A 23 -2.35 39.94 4.99
C ASN A 23 -2.85 39.60 6.40
N GLN A 24 -2.84 40.56 7.32
CA GLN A 24 -3.40 40.40 8.66
C GLN A 24 -4.92 40.22 8.61
N ALA A 25 -5.63 41.02 7.84
CA ALA A 25 -7.08 40.91 7.64
C ALA A 25 -7.44 39.56 7.00
N ARG A 26 -6.67 39.10 5.99
CA ARG A 26 -6.86 37.78 5.38
C ARG A 26 -6.69 36.65 6.39
N ARG A 27 -5.65 36.70 7.25
CA ARG A 27 -5.43 35.69 8.28
C ARG A 27 -6.57 35.64 9.28
N ALA A 28 -7.00 36.78 9.79
CA ALA A 28 -8.11 36.92 10.73
C ALA A 28 -9.42 36.33 10.12
N LEU A 29 -9.70 36.65 8.85
CA LEU A 29 -10.87 36.13 8.15
C LEU A 29 -10.82 34.60 8.01
N VAL A 30 -9.68 34.03 7.63
CA VAL A 30 -9.51 32.59 7.51
C VAL A 30 -9.70 31.91 8.87
N GLU A 31 -9.15 32.48 9.94
CA GLU A 31 -9.30 31.97 11.30
C GLU A 31 -10.78 31.99 11.75
N GLN A 32 -11.49 33.10 11.51
CA GLN A 32 -12.92 33.17 11.80
C GLN A 32 -13.73 32.13 11.01
N ILE A 33 -13.43 31.93 9.72
CA ILE A 33 -14.10 30.91 8.92
C ILE A 33 -13.83 29.51 9.47
N GLN A 34 -12.59 29.25 9.91
CA GLN A 34 -12.25 27.95 10.52
C GLN A 34 -12.99 27.74 11.82
N THR A 35 -13.09 28.74 12.69
CA THR A 35 -13.84 28.68 13.96
C THR A 35 -15.33 28.42 13.69
N VAL A 36 -15.96 29.19 12.80
CA VAL A 36 -17.36 28.99 12.43
C VAL A 36 -17.62 27.61 11.83
N ARG A 37 -16.66 27.08 11.07
CA ARG A 37 -16.76 25.69 10.56
C ARG A 37 -16.68 24.67 11.67
N GLN A 38 -15.74 24.81 12.60
CA GLN A 38 -15.59 23.93 13.75
C GLN A 38 -16.84 23.95 14.64
N GLU A 39 -17.44 25.14 14.85
CA GLU A 39 -18.69 25.27 15.60
C GLU A 39 -19.89 24.64 14.86
N ARG A 40 -19.94 24.74 13.52
CA ARG A 40 -20.98 24.09 12.69
C ARG A 40 -20.77 22.61 12.51
N GLU A 41 -19.54 22.16 12.56
CA GLU A 41 -19.14 20.74 12.65
C GLU A 41 -19.20 20.25 14.11
N ALA A 42 -20.11 20.82 14.93
CA ALA A 42 -20.47 20.22 16.20
C ALA A 42 -20.70 18.71 15.98
N PRO A 43 -20.16 17.84 16.83
CA PRO A 43 -20.18 16.41 16.59
C PRO A 43 -21.61 16.00 16.25
N VAL A 44 -21.82 15.61 15.01
CA VAL A 44 -23.08 14.97 14.62
C VAL A 44 -23.24 13.83 15.63
N PRO A 45 -24.24 13.89 16.50
CA PRO A 45 -24.44 12.84 17.49
C PRO A 45 -24.43 11.56 16.71
N SER A 46 -23.55 10.65 17.08
CA SER A 46 -23.14 9.54 16.26
C SER A 46 -24.32 8.63 15.95
N ARG A 47 -25.07 8.94 14.91
CA ARG A 47 -25.90 7.95 14.21
C ARG A 47 -25.03 6.82 13.63
N LEU A 48 -23.72 7.00 13.66
CA LEU A 48 -22.72 5.98 13.34
C LEU A 48 -22.70 4.82 14.35
N SER A 49 -23.03 5.05 15.62
CA SER A 49 -23.03 3.97 16.62
C SER A 49 -24.10 2.90 16.37
N ALA A 50 -25.25 3.27 15.81
CA ALA A 50 -26.30 2.31 15.48
C ALA A 50 -26.11 1.62 14.10
N ALA A 51 -25.38 2.26 13.19
CA ALA A 51 -25.08 1.71 11.88
C ALA A 51 -23.81 0.84 11.85
N PHE A 52 -23.03 0.86 12.92
CA PHE A 52 -21.78 0.13 13.10
C PHE A 52 -21.81 -0.84 14.29
N THR A 53 -22.95 -1.46 14.55
CA THR A 53 -22.90 -2.73 15.26
C THR A 53 -22.42 -3.74 14.23
N PRO A 54 -21.19 -4.25 14.30
CA PRO A 54 -20.80 -5.35 13.44
C PRO A 54 -21.79 -6.47 13.69
N SER A 55 -22.32 -7.06 12.64
CA SER A 55 -22.88 -8.41 12.73
C SER A 55 -21.92 -9.23 13.55
N ALA A 56 -22.40 -9.98 14.54
CA ALA A 56 -21.56 -10.72 15.46
C ALA A 56 -20.39 -11.33 14.67
N LEU A 57 -19.17 -10.93 14.99
CA LEU A 57 -17.99 -11.41 14.27
C LEU A 57 -18.02 -12.94 14.38
N PRO A 58 -17.96 -13.67 13.29
CA PRO A 58 -17.96 -15.13 13.37
C PRO A 58 -16.75 -15.56 14.20
N ALA A 59 -16.97 -16.48 15.12
CA ALA A 59 -15.90 -17.02 15.97
C ALA A 59 -14.82 -17.66 15.11
N GLY A 60 -13.55 -17.51 15.51
CA GLY A 60 -12.42 -18.10 14.81
C GLY A 60 -12.57 -19.62 14.66
N ALA A 61 -12.24 -20.15 13.51
CA ALA A 61 -12.25 -21.58 13.22
C ALA A 61 -11.06 -22.30 13.86
N ALA A 62 -11.18 -23.63 14.05
CA ALA A 62 -10.08 -24.48 14.48
C ALA A 62 -8.93 -24.46 13.44
N ALA A 63 -7.73 -24.81 13.91
CA ALA A 63 -6.56 -24.89 13.04
C ALA A 63 -6.83 -25.79 11.81
N PRO A 64 -6.53 -25.34 10.59
CA PRO A 64 -6.71 -26.16 9.41
C PRO A 64 -5.68 -27.29 9.39
N ASP A 65 -6.14 -28.52 9.08
CA ASP A 65 -5.26 -29.67 8.85
C ASP A 65 -4.47 -29.56 7.53
N ALA A 66 -4.94 -28.69 6.61
CA ALA A 66 -4.30 -28.46 5.32
C ALA A 66 -2.92 -27.80 5.46
N PRO A 67 -1.98 -28.06 4.53
CA PRO A 67 -0.70 -27.35 4.48
C PRO A 67 -0.92 -25.83 4.34
N PRO A 68 0.04 -25.03 4.83
CA PRO A 68 -0.05 -23.57 4.68
C PRO A 68 0.07 -23.20 3.19
N HIS A 69 -0.72 -22.22 2.78
CA HIS A 69 -0.62 -21.58 1.48
C HIS A 69 0.48 -20.51 1.53
N LEU A 70 1.46 -20.61 0.66
CA LEU A 70 2.60 -19.71 0.59
C LEU A 70 2.55 -18.86 -0.68
N SER A 71 2.36 -17.57 -0.52
CA SER A 71 2.48 -16.59 -1.60
C SER A 71 3.85 -15.94 -1.57
N VAL A 72 4.40 -15.59 -2.74
CA VAL A 72 5.67 -14.84 -2.82
C VAL A 72 5.48 -13.58 -3.63
N LEU A 73 5.96 -12.44 -3.11
CA LEU A 73 5.97 -11.17 -3.81
C LEU A 73 7.35 -10.94 -4.44
N CYS A 74 7.33 -10.84 -5.78
CA CYS A 74 8.50 -10.58 -6.62
C CYS A 74 8.53 -9.11 -7.03
N ARG A 75 9.67 -8.45 -6.83
CA ARG A 75 9.91 -7.09 -7.29
C ARG A 75 10.69 -7.00 -8.60
N ARG A 76 11.21 -8.13 -9.07
CA ARG A 76 11.95 -8.24 -10.33
C ARG A 76 11.51 -9.48 -11.11
N PRO A 77 11.47 -9.38 -12.45
CA PRO A 77 11.15 -10.53 -13.31
C PRO A 77 12.07 -11.74 -13.08
N GLU A 78 13.35 -11.51 -12.78
CA GLU A 78 14.36 -12.54 -12.60
C GLU A 78 14.11 -13.44 -11.37
N GLN A 79 13.28 -12.97 -10.42
CA GLN A 79 12.89 -13.73 -9.24
C GLN A 79 11.84 -14.80 -9.54
N ILE A 80 11.04 -14.61 -10.61
CA ILE A 80 9.88 -15.46 -10.92
C ILE A 80 10.26 -16.95 -11.06
N PRO A 81 11.25 -17.34 -11.89
CA PRO A 81 11.57 -18.77 -12.08
C PRO A 81 11.93 -19.46 -10.76
N SER A 82 12.81 -18.86 -9.97
CA SER A 82 13.26 -19.44 -8.69
C SER A 82 12.11 -19.58 -7.69
N VAL A 83 11.16 -18.63 -7.67
CA VAL A 83 9.98 -18.67 -6.80
C VAL A 83 9.03 -19.81 -7.20
N LEU A 84 8.83 -20.01 -8.50
CA LEU A 84 7.98 -21.08 -9.02
C LEU A 84 8.62 -22.44 -8.81
N ASP A 85 9.92 -22.58 -9.05
CA ASP A 85 10.69 -23.80 -8.78
C ASP A 85 10.69 -24.17 -7.29
N ALA A 86 10.64 -23.17 -6.40
CA ALA A 86 10.53 -23.38 -4.95
C ALA A 86 9.12 -23.83 -4.49
N GLY A 87 8.14 -23.83 -5.38
CA GLY A 87 6.79 -24.33 -5.10
C GLY A 87 5.89 -23.30 -4.42
N ALA A 88 5.97 -22.03 -4.78
CA ALA A 88 5.01 -21.03 -4.32
C ALA A 88 3.59 -21.34 -4.82
N ASP A 89 2.59 -21.18 -3.94
CA ASP A 89 1.18 -21.40 -4.28
C ASP A 89 0.53 -20.22 -5.00
N ALA A 90 1.12 -19.02 -4.92
CA ALA A 90 0.71 -17.82 -5.64
C ALA A 90 1.87 -16.84 -5.77
N VAL A 91 1.84 -16.01 -6.83
CA VAL A 91 2.85 -14.99 -7.07
C VAL A 91 2.19 -13.61 -7.10
N TYR A 92 2.76 -12.67 -6.35
CA TYR A 92 2.46 -11.25 -6.46
C TYR A 92 3.58 -10.55 -7.23
N LEU A 93 3.24 -9.74 -8.21
CA LEU A 93 4.20 -8.93 -8.96
C LEU A 93 4.09 -7.47 -8.50
N ASP A 94 5.22 -6.89 -8.11
CA ASP A 94 5.36 -5.53 -7.58
C ASP A 94 6.54 -4.83 -8.27
N PHE A 95 6.45 -4.68 -9.60
CA PHE A 95 7.53 -4.12 -10.40
C PHE A 95 7.53 -2.59 -10.36
N GLU A 96 8.71 -2.01 -10.44
CA GLU A 96 8.93 -0.57 -10.53
C GLU A 96 8.19 0.04 -11.74
N ASP A 97 8.25 -0.63 -12.89
CA ASP A 97 7.55 -0.23 -14.10
C ASP A 97 6.32 -1.13 -14.34
N LEU A 98 5.13 -0.55 -14.27
CA LEU A 98 3.89 -1.28 -14.51
C LEU A 98 3.76 -1.81 -15.96
N ARG A 99 4.58 -1.32 -16.90
CA ARG A 99 4.59 -1.83 -18.27
C ARG A 99 5.15 -3.26 -18.34
N ASP A 100 5.97 -3.64 -17.38
CA ASP A 100 6.57 -4.98 -17.30
C ASP A 100 5.62 -6.03 -16.73
N TYR A 101 4.49 -5.64 -16.19
CA TYR A 101 3.50 -6.57 -15.63
C TYR A 101 3.00 -7.59 -16.65
N ALA A 102 2.73 -7.18 -17.89
CA ALA A 102 2.29 -8.12 -18.93
C ALA A 102 3.35 -9.19 -19.23
N ALA A 103 4.63 -8.80 -19.27
CA ALA A 103 5.74 -9.73 -19.43
C ALA A 103 5.88 -10.67 -18.21
N GLY A 104 5.71 -10.13 -17.00
CA GLY A 104 5.73 -10.90 -15.76
C GLY A 104 4.61 -11.93 -15.69
N VAL A 105 3.37 -11.56 -16.00
CA VAL A 105 2.23 -12.49 -16.07
C VAL A 105 2.50 -13.59 -17.08
N LYS A 106 2.99 -13.24 -18.27
CA LYS A 106 3.36 -14.21 -19.29
C LYS A 106 4.45 -15.16 -18.80
N ALA A 107 5.48 -14.68 -18.10
CA ALA A 107 6.55 -15.51 -17.56
C ALA A 107 6.02 -16.53 -16.55
N VAL A 108 5.11 -16.11 -15.64
CA VAL A 108 4.45 -17.03 -14.70
C VAL A 108 3.65 -18.10 -15.47
N ARG A 109 2.81 -17.72 -16.44
CA ARG A 109 2.01 -18.65 -17.24
C ARG A 109 2.85 -19.65 -18.02
N GLN A 110 3.98 -19.22 -18.57
CA GLN A 110 4.87 -20.11 -19.33
C GLN A 110 5.56 -21.15 -18.43
N HIS A 111 5.82 -20.83 -17.18
CA HIS A 111 6.48 -21.72 -16.23
C HIS A 111 5.47 -22.65 -15.52
N ALA A 112 4.34 -22.10 -15.07
CA ALA A 112 3.32 -22.81 -14.31
C ALA A 112 1.94 -22.16 -14.49
N ASP A 113 1.17 -22.59 -15.46
CA ASP A 113 -0.14 -21.99 -15.82
C ASP A 113 -1.19 -22.08 -14.70
N SER A 114 -1.06 -23.04 -13.80
CA SER A 114 -1.99 -23.26 -12.68
C SER A 114 -1.74 -22.34 -11.46
N ILE A 115 -0.59 -21.64 -11.40
CA ILE A 115 -0.25 -20.78 -10.27
C ILE A 115 -0.87 -19.40 -10.47
N PRO A 116 -1.73 -18.94 -9.56
CA PRO A 116 -2.37 -17.61 -9.69
C PRO A 116 -1.35 -16.49 -9.55
N VAL A 117 -1.46 -15.49 -10.44
CA VAL A 117 -0.63 -14.30 -10.47
C VAL A 117 -1.45 -13.05 -10.21
N PHE A 118 -0.98 -12.24 -9.27
CA PHE A 118 -1.61 -11.00 -8.84
C PHE A 118 -0.69 -9.82 -9.08
N LEU A 119 -1.26 -8.67 -9.47
CA LEU A 119 -0.50 -7.44 -9.67
C LEU A 119 -0.73 -6.47 -8.53
N ALA A 120 0.34 -5.94 -7.97
CA ALA A 120 0.26 -4.94 -6.91
C ALA A 120 -0.07 -3.56 -7.49
N THR A 121 -1.11 -2.90 -6.93
CA THR A 121 -1.40 -1.51 -7.29
C THR A 121 -0.37 -0.56 -6.69
N PRO A 122 -0.15 0.63 -7.28
CA PRO A 122 0.62 1.66 -6.61
C PRO A 122 0.08 1.91 -5.19
N ARG A 123 0.98 2.12 -4.23
CA ARG A 123 0.60 2.38 -2.83
C ARG A 123 -0.19 3.66 -2.67
N ILE A 124 0.17 4.69 -3.42
CA ILE A 124 -0.54 5.97 -3.50
C ILE A 124 -1.06 6.14 -4.92
N GLN A 125 -2.28 6.62 -5.04
CA GLN A 125 -2.90 6.95 -6.32
C GLN A 125 -3.42 8.38 -6.32
N LYS A 126 -3.07 9.13 -7.35
CA LYS A 126 -3.62 10.45 -7.63
C LYS A 126 -4.82 10.36 -8.59
N PRO A 127 -5.73 11.35 -8.60
CA PRO A 127 -6.93 11.32 -9.46
C PRO A 127 -6.63 11.11 -10.96
N SER A 128 -5.49 11.59 -11.45
CA SER A 128 -5.08 11.48 -12.86
C SER A 128 -4.40 10.15 -13.22
N GLU A 129 -4.19 9.24 -12.27
CA GLU A 129 -3.37 8.03 -12.43
C GLU A 129 -4.20 6.75 -12.66
N THR A 130 -5.47 6.85 -12.98
CA THR A 130 -6.33 5.68 -13.32
C THR A 130 -5.82 4.88 -14.53
N GLY A 131 -4.95 5.47 -15.35
CA GLY A 131 -4.27 4.78 -16.45
C GLY A 131 -3.45 3.57 -16.00
N TYR A 132 -2.90 3.57 -14.80
CA TYR A 132 -2.17 2.44 -14.23
C TYR A 132 -3.06 1.21 -14.07
N PHE A 133 -4.28 1.38 -13.62
CA PHE A 133 -5.22 0.26 -13.45
C PHE A 133 -5.60 -0.38 -14.78
N LYS A 134 -5.75 0.43 -15.85
CA LYS A 134 -5.99 -0.08 -17.20
C LYS A 134 -4.82 -0.90 -17.75
N LEU A 135 -3.58 -0.54 -17.41
CA LEU A 135 -2.40 -1.33 -17.76
C LEU A 135 -2.42 -2.68 -17.06
N MET A 136 -2.80 -2.68 -15.78
CA MET A 136 -2.91 -3.90 -14.98
C MET A 136 -4.00 -4.84 -15.52
N GLU A 137 -5.17 -4.31 -15.88
CA GLU A 137 -6.25 -5.11 -16.51
C GLU A 137 -5.81 -5.73 -17.84
N ARG A 138 -5.07 -4.99 -18.67
CA ARG A 138 -4.55 -5.48 -19.95
C ARG A 138 -3.47 -6.56 -19.82
N ALA A 139 -2.84 -6.67 -18.68
CA ALA A 139 -1.87 -7.74 -18.40
C ALA A 139 -2.55 -9.08 -18.11
N GLU A 140 -3.89 -9.12 -17.98
CA GLU A 140 -4.72 -10.30 -17.76
C GLU A 140 -4.27 -11.18 -16.57
N PRO A 141 -4.06 -10.60 -15.35
CA PRO A 141 -3.73 -11.37 -14.16
C PRO A 141 -4.96 -12.14 -13.64
N ASP A 142 -4.76 -13.06 -12.69
CA ASP A 142 -5.87 -13.67 -11.95
C ASP A 142 -6.50 -12.71 -10.93
N GLY A 143 -5.74 -11.71 -10.48
CA GLY A 143 -6.25 -10.75 -9.53
C GLY A 143 -5.32 -9.58 -9.26
N ILE A 144 -5.76 -8.74 -8.33
CA ILE A 144 -5.11 -7.48 -7.97
C ILE A 144 -4.83 -7.45 -6.46
N LEU A 145 -3.61 -7.08 -6.10
CA LEU A 145 -3.21 -6.77 -4.74
C LEU A 145 -3.49 -5.28 -4.49
N ILE A 146 -4.54 -5.00 -3.75
CA ILE A 146 -5.14 -3.68 -3.53
C ILE A 146 -4.40 -2.96 -2.40
N ARG A 147 -3.75 -1.84 -2.71
CA ARG A 147 -2.93 -1.06 -1.78
C ARG A 147 -3.53 0.27 -1.32
N ASN A 148 -4.64 0.70 -1.92
CA ASN A 148 -5.32 1.95 -1.56
C ASN A 148 -6.83 1.86 -1.81
N LEU A 149 -7.59 2.74 -1.18
CA LEU A 149 -9.06 2.75 -1.29
C LEU A 149 -9.55 3.15 -2.69
N GLY A 150 -8.77 3.93 -3.44
CA GLY A 150 -9.09 4.28 -4.84
C GLY A 150 -9.05 3.04 -5.73
N ALA A 151 -8.04 2.19 -5.57
CA ALA A 151 -7.96 0.91 -6.26
C ALA A 151 -9.09 -0.04 -5.82
N ALA A 152 -9.39 -0.12 -4.52
CA ALA A 152 -10.51 -0.91 -4.02
C ALA A 152 -11.84 -0.50 -4.68
N GLN A 153 -12.07 0.80 -4.82
CA GLN A 153 -13.27 1.33 -5.48
C GLN A 153 -13.26 1.06 -7.00
N TYR A 154 -12.12 1.25 -7.66
CA TYR A 154 -12.01 1.03 -9.11
C TYR A 154 -12.29 -0.43 -9.47
N PHE A 155 -11.65 -1.38 -8.79
CA PHE A 155 -11.79 -2.82 -9.06
C PHE A 155 -13.00 -3.46 -8.39
N ARG A 156 -13.87 -2.71 -7.72
CA ARG A 156 -15.00 -3.24 -6.94
C ARG A 156 -15.92 -4.18 -7.73
N HIS A 157 -16.11 -3.90 -9.00
CA HIS A 157 -16.97 -4.67 -9.91
C HIS A 157 -16.19 -5.45 -10.97
N SER A 158 -14.87 -5.46 -10.88
CA SER A 158 -14.01 -6.25 -11.76
C SER A 158 -14.21 -7.76 -11.50
N PRO A 159 -14.12 -8.61 -12.52
CA PRO A 159 -14.11 -10.06 -12.35
C PRO A 159 -12.82 -10.58 -11.69
N LEU A 160 -11.77 -9.76 -11.66
CA LEU A 160 -10.48 -10.13 -11.08
C LEU A 160 -10.60 -10.36 -9.56
N ARG A 161 -9.87 -11.33 -9.05
CA ARG A 161 -9.73 -11.54 -7.60
C ARG A 161 -9.09 -10.31 -6.95
N ARG A 162 -9.50 -9.96 -5.74
CA ARG A 162 -9.04 -8.76 -5.04
C ARG A 162 -8.56 -9.09 -3.66
N ILE A 163 -7.29 -8.82 -3.41
CA ILE A 163 -6.63 -9.08 -2.14
C ILE A 163 -6.20 -7.76 -1.55
N GLY A 164 -6.51 -7.51 -0.29
CA GLY A 164 -6.10 -6.29 0.39
C GLY A 164 -4.66 -6.40 0.89
N ASP A 165 -3.82 -5.40 0.59
CA ASP A 165 -2.44 -5.36 1.04
C ASP A 165 -2.28 -4.64 2.38
N PHE A 166 -1.11 -4.77 3.00
CA PHE A 166 -0.75 -4.20 4.30
C PHE A 166 -1.05 -2.70 4.44
N SER A 167 -0.92 -1.94 3.35
CA SER A 167 -1.14 -0.49 3.32
C SER A 167 -2.61 -0.07 3.49
N LEU A 168 -3.55 -1.02 3.51
CA LEU A 168 -4.92 -0.78 3.96
C LEU A 168 -5.04 -0.74 5.49
N ASN A 169 -3.95 -0.95 6.22
CA ASN A 169 -3.83 -0.83 7.67
C ASN A 169 -4.85 -1.67 8.46
N VAL A 170 -4.95 -2.95 8.11
CA VAL A 170 -5.82 -3.89 8.82
C VAL A 170 -5.19 -4.24 10.16
N ALA A 171 -5.65 -3.59 11.22
CA ALA A 171 -5.11 -3.72 12.56
C ALA A 171 -6.16 -4.04 13.63
N ASN A 172 -7.44 -4.16 13.25
CA ASN A 172 -8.51 -4.50 14.18
C ASN A 172 -9.69 -5.18 13.45
N PRO A 173 -10.59 -5.89 14.17
CA PRO A 173 -11.71 -6.62 13.59
C PRO A 173 -12.65 -5.76 12.75
N TYR A 174 -12.86 -4.51 13.12
CA TYR A 174 -13.82 -3.63 12.43
C TYR A 174 -13.29 -3.18 11.07
N SER A 175 -12.01 -2.79 11.00
CA SER A 175 -11.39 -2.45 9.71
C SER A 175 -11.35 -3.66 8.78
N ALA A 176 -11.08 -4.85 9.32
CA ALA A 176 -11.12 -6.09 8.55
C ALA A 176 -12.52 -6.35 7.97
N ALA A 177 -13.57 -6.31 8.80
CA ALA A 177 -14.95 -6.54 8.38
C ALA A 177 -15.39 -5.55 7.29
N ILE A 178 -15.11 -4.25 7.47
CA ILE A 178 -15.46 -3.21 6.48
C ILE A 178 -14.79 -3.47 5.14
N LEU A 179 -13.50 -3.80 5.14
CA LEU A 179 -12.75 -4.04 3.90
C LEU A 179 -13.21 -5.34 3.23
N LYS A 180 -13.53 -6.39 4.00
CA LYS A 180 -14.12 -7.63 3.48
C LYS A 180 -15.47 -7.38 2.83
N GLU A 181 -16.39 -6.71 3.53
CA GLU A 181 -17.76 -6.53 3.07
C GLU A 181 -17.88 -5.46 1.99
N ARG A 182 -17.40 -4.24 2.27
CA ARG A 182 -17.55 -3.10 1.35
C ARG A 182 -16.50 -3.09 0.24
N GLY A 183 -15.28 -3.49 0.53
CA GLY A 183 -14.20 -3.65 -0.45
C GLY A 183 -14.36 -4.90 -1.31
N ARG A 184 -15.16 -5.87 -0.85
CA ARG A 184 -15.29 -7.20 -1.47
C ARG A 184 -13.93 -7.86 -1.68
N LEU A 185 -13.03 -7.71 -0.70
CA LEU A 185 -11.70 -8.27 -0.74
C LEU A 185 -11.74 -9.74 -0.29
N GLU A 186 -11.07 -10.62 -1.02
CA GLU A 186 -11.08 -12.06 -0.76
C GLU A 186 -10.40 -12.41 0.57
N TYR A 187 -9.24 -11.81 0.80
CA TYR A 187 -8.54 -11.80 2.09
C TYR A 187 -7.68 -10.53 2.20
N LEU A 188 -7.06 -10.33 3.36
CA LEU A 188 -6.41 -9.10 3.76
C LEU A 188 -5.02 -9.41 4.33
N THR A 189 -3.99 -8.74 3.87
CA THR A 189 -2.69 -8.77 4.53
C THR A 189 -2.74 -7.91 5.79
N LEU A 190 -2.30 -8.47 6.91
CA LEU A 190 -2.24 -7.77 8.18
C LEU A 190 -1.24 -6.61 8.14
N SER A 191 -1.53 -5.55 8.92
CA SER A 191 -0.60 -4.42 9.05
C SER A 191 0.74 -4.86 9.64
N TYR A 192 1.83 -4.31 9.12
CA TYR A 192 3.19 -4.53 9.65
C TYR A 192 3.42 -3.94 11.04
N ASP A 193 2.54 -3.02 11.47
CA ASP A 193 2.64 -2.36 12.77
C ASP A 193 2.16 -3.23 13.93
N LEU A 194 1.56 -4.40 13.63
CA LEU A 194 1.10 -5.34 14.64
C LEU A 194 2.25 -6.22 15.15
N ASN A 195 2.40 -6.31 16.46
CA ASN A 195 3.24 -7.32 17.07
C ASN A 195 2.55 -8.70 17.11
N ALA A 196 3.28 -9.75 17.47
CA ALA A 196 2.77 -11.12 17.45
C ALA A 196 1.55 -11.35 18.37
N GLU A 197 1.47 -10.67 19.52
CA GLU A 197 0.32 -10.76 20.44
C GLU A 197 -0.91 -10.11 19.82
N GLN A 198 -0.77 -8.92 19.24
CA GLN A 198 -1.86 -8.21 18.56
C GLN A 198 -2.39 -8.99 17.33
N VAL A 199 -1.50 -9.65 16.59
CA VAL A 199 -1.91 -10.57 15.52
C VAL A 199 -2.71 -11.74 16.10
N ALA A 200 -2.23 -12.35 17.17
CA ALA A 200 -2.94 -13.45 17.82
C ALA A 200 -4.32 -13.03 18.36
N ASP A 201 -4.44 -11.84 18.93
CA ASP A 201 -5.72 -11.31 19.42
C ASP A 201 -6.69 -11.04 18.28
N LEU A 202 -6.21 -10.51 17.15
CA LEU A 202 -7.03 -10.30 15.96
C LEU A 202 -7.52 -11.64 15.38
N LEU A 203 -6.66 -12.66 15.31
CA LEU A 203 -7.04 -14.00 14.83
C LEU A 203 -8.05 -14.70 15.76
N ARG A 204 -8.03 -14.44 17.06
CA ARG A 204 -9.05 -14.94 18.00
C ARG A 204 -10.39 -14.24 17.85
N ALA A 205 -10.36 -12.96 17.46
CA ALA A 205 -11.55 -12.11 17.37
C ALA A 205 -12.24 -12.13 15.99
N THR A 206 -11.64 -12.78 14.98
CA THR A 206 -12.12 -12.79 13.59
C THR A 206 -11.82 -14.12 12.92
N PRO A 207 -12.51 -14.45 11.80
CA PRO A 207 -12.16 -15.62 10.99
C PRO A 207 -10.73 -15.55 10.47
N PRO A 208 -9.84 -16.49 10.84
CA PRO A 208 -8.43 -16.46 10.43
C PRO A 208 -8.24 -16.58 8.90
N GLU A 209 -9.18 -17.19 8.19
CA GLU A 209 -9.19 -17.28 6.73
C GLU A 209 -9.36 -15.94 6.02
N TRP A 210 -9.71 -14.89 6.76
CA TRP A 210 -9.74 -13.53 6.23
C TRP A 210 -8.34 -12.95 6.02
N PHE A 211 -7.31 -13.59 6.55
CA PHE A 211 -5.99 -12.98 6.61
C PHE A 211 -4.89 -13.75 5.90
N GLU A 212 -3.94 -12.99 5.42
CA GLU A 212 -2.60 -13.38 5.03
C GLU A 212 -1.59 -12.63 5.90
N LEU A 213 -0.54 -13.29 6.34
CA LEU A 213 0.54 -12.69 7.12
C LEU A 213 1.86 -12.71 6.36
N THR A 214 2.50 -11.56 6.23
CA THR A 214 3.86 -11.49 5.72
C THR A 214 4.84 -12.01 6.78
N LEU A 215 5.50 -13.13 6.46
CA LEU A 215 6.46 -13.80 7.35
C LEU A 215 7.89 -13.31 7.18
N HIS A 216 8.26 -12.89 5.98
CA HIS A 216 9.60 -12.43 5.67
C HIS A 216 9.53 -11.24 4.73
N GLN A 217 10.25 -10.17 5.07
CA GLN A 217 10.32 -8.95 4.27
C GLN A 217 11.46 -8.03 4.72
N HIS A 218 11.91 -7.18 3.82
CA HIS A 218 12.53 -5.91 4.21
C HIS A 218 11.41 -4.89 4.43
N MET A 219 11.23 -4.44 5.67
CA MET A 219 10.13 -3.52 6.00
C MET A 219 10.26 -2.21 5.24
N PRO A 220 9.23 -1.74 4.51
CA PRO A 220 9.23 -0.42 3.91
C PRO A 220 9.11 0.65 4.99
N MET A 221 10.18 1.42 5.19
CA MET A 221 10.27 2.46 6.22
C MET A 221 9.64 3.79 5.77
N PHE A 222 9.89 4.17 4.52
CA PHE A 222 9.37 5.40 3.93
C PHE A 222 8.87 5.16 2.52
N HIS A 223 7.76 5.80 2.18
CA HIS A 223 7.26 5.89 0.82
C HIS A 223 7.10 7.36 0.45
N MET A 224 7.86 7.83 -0.54
CA MET A 224 8.07 9.23 -0.83
C MET A 224 7.51 9.60 -2.20
N GLU A 225 6.83 10.76 -2.28
CA GLU A 225 6.46 11.38 -3.55
C GLU A 225 7.65 12.07 -4.25
N HIS A 226 8.80 12.16 -3.57
CA HIS A 226 10.02 12.78 -4.07
C HIS A 226 10.93 11.71 -4.69
N CYS A 227 11.40 11.99 -5.92
CA CYS A 227 12.31 11.08 -6.61
C CYS A 227 13.77 11.38 -6.25
N VAL A 228 14.33 10.60 -5.35
CA VAL A 228 15.74 10.70 -4.92
C VAL A 228 16.69 10.47 -6.10
N PHE A 229 16.40 9.51 -6.97
CA PHE A 229 17.20 9.25 -8.17
C PHE A 229 17.31 10.50 -9.07
N CYS A 230 16.17 11.15 -9.34
CA CYS A 230 16.18 12.36 -10.17
C CYS A 230 16.96 13.49 -9.50
N THR A 231 16.80 13.66 -8.18
CA THR A 231 17.41 14.76 -7.44
C THR A 231 18.93 14.68 -7.38
N PHE A 232 19.50 13.48 -7.23
CA PHE A 232 20.94 13.31 -7.00
C PHE A 232 21.70 12.79 -8.20
N LEU A 233 21.03 12.21 -9.19
CA LEU A 233 21.66 11.51 -10.31
C LEU A 233 21.25 12.06 -11.69
N SER A 234 20.60 13.25 -11.72
CA SER A 234 20.11 13.85 -12.96
C SER A 234 20.07 15.37 -12.86
N ASP A 235 20.30 16.04 -13.96
CA ASP A 235 20.07 17.48 -14.12
C ASP A 235 18.61 17.78 -14.53
N GLY A 236 17.80 16.75 -14.75
CA GLY A 236 16.39 16.86 -15.10
C GLY A 236 15.51 17.21 -13.91
N THR A 237 14.30 17.72 -14.17
CA THR A 237 13.34 18.15 -13.16
C THR A 237 12.08 17.27 -13.09
N SER A 238 11.92 16.32 -14.02
CA SER A 238 10.75 15.46 -14.10
C SER A 238 11.04 14.17 -14.89
N TYR A 239 10.12 13.22 -14.84
CA TYR A 239 10.20 11.95 -15.59
C TYR A 239 10.39 12.13 -17.10
N LYS A 240 10.10 13.32 -17.65
CA LYS A 240 10.25 13.62 -19.08
C LYS A 240 11.68 13.91 -19.50
N ASN A 241 12.52 14.37 -18.58
CA ASN A 241 13.87 14.85 -18.87
C ASN A 241 14.94 14.35 -17.91
N CYS A 242 14.59 13.52 -16.92
CA CYS A 242 15.57 12.99 -15.95
C CYS A 242 16.49 11.90 -16.50
N GLY A 243 16.22 11.37 -17.71
CA GLY A 243 17.02 10.28 -18.29
C GLY A 243 16.92 8.95 -17.54
N ARG A 244 15.97 8.81 -16.62
CA ARG A 244 15.65 7.60 -15.84
C ARG A 244 16.85 6.96 -15.15
N PRO A 245 17.54 7.66 -14.24
CA PRO A 245 18.68 7.09 -13.53
C PRO A 245 18.27 5.89 -12.65
N CYS A 246 17.00 5.77 -12.24
CA CYS A 246 16.46 4.64 -11.49
C CYS A 246 16.60 3.29 -12.23
N GLU A 247 16.53 3.29 -13.56
CA GLU A 247 16.70 2.07 -14.37
C GLU A 247 18.17 1.58 -14.45
N ARG A 248 19.14 2.40 -14.02
CA ARG A 248 20.57 2.15 -14.22
C ARG A 248 21.41 2.15 -12.94
N HIS A 249 20.86 2.65 -11.85
CA HIS A 249 21.60 2.83 -10.61
C HIS A 249 20.86 2.19 -9.43
N HIS A 250 21.61 1.44 -8.62
CA HIS A 250 21.16 0.99 -7.31
C HIS A 250 21.52 2.06 -6.28
N VAL A 251 20.53 2.57 -5.55
CA VAL A 251 20.71 3.61 -4.54
C VAL A 251 20.42 3.04 -3.17
N GLN A 252 21.26 3.37 -2.21
CA GLN A 252 21.07 3.02 -0.81
C GLN A 252 21.28 4.25 0.07
N LEU A 253 20.49 4.36 1.11
CA LEU A 253 20.71 5.35 2.15
C LEU A 253 21.55 4.73 3.26
N ARG A 254 22.64 5.42 3.66
CA ARG A 254 23.44 5.02 4.83
C ARG A 254 22.98 5.79 6.04
N ASP A 255 22.57 5.09 7.08
CA ASP A 255 22.20 5.70 8.34
C ASP A 255 23.41 6.11 9.19
N ARG A 256 23.14 6.67 10.40
CA ARG A 256 24.19 7.19 11.31
C ARG A 256 25.08 6.09 11.89
N VAL A 257 24.64 4.85 11.89
CA VAL A 257 25.41 3.70 12.40
C VAL A 257 26.07 2.91 11.28
N GLY A 258 25.96 3.38 10.03
CA GLY A 258 26.59 2.78 8.86
C GLY A 258 25.75 1.70 8.17
N GLN A 259 24.53 1.43 8.63
CA GLN A 259 23.61 0.48 7.98
C GLN A 259 23.16 1.03 6.62
N LEU A 260 23.21 0.18 5.60
CA LEU A 260 22.72 0.50 4.26
C LEU A 260 21.25 0.07 4.13
N HIS A 261 20.45 0.96 3.58
CA HIS A 261 19.01 0.80 3.39
C HIS A 261 18.69 0.92 1.90
N PRO A 262 18.20 -0.14 1.23
CA PRO A 262 17.88 -0.09 -0.19
C PRO A 262 16.77 0.90 -0.49
N LEU A 263 16.93 1.65 -1.58
CA LEU A 263 15.93 2.57 -2.11
C LEU A 263 15.52 2.09 -3.50
N LEU A 264 14.23 1.79 -3.67
CA LEU A 264 13.66 1.43 -4.96
C LEU A 264 12.76 2.55 -5.48
N ALA A 265 12.77 2.73 -6.79
CA ALA A 265 11.76 3.55 -7.44
C ALA A 265 10.44 2.79 -7.52
N ASP A 266 9.35 3.54 -7.70
CA ASP A 266 8.00 3.03 -7.79
C ASP A 266 7.20 3.85 -8.81
N ALA A 267 6.03 3.37 -9.17
CA ALA A 267 5.13 4.01 -10.11
C ALA A 267 4.92 5.50 -9.81
N GLY A 268 4.95 6.33 -10.85
CA GLY A 268 4.78 7.76 -10.73
C GLY A 268 5.98 8.51 -10.14
N CYS A 269 7.20 7.97 -10.28
CA CYS A 269 8.44 8.53 -9.73
C CYS A 269 8.46 8.64 -8.19
N ARG A 270 7.71 7.80 -7.52
CA ARG A 270 7.77 7.63 -6.07
C ARG A 270 8.95 6.75 -5.71
N ASN A 271 9.41 6.86 -4.47
CA ASN A 271 10.48 6.02 -3.98
C ASN A 271 10.10 5.36 -2.66
N THR A 272 10.49 4.11 -2.49
CA THR A 272 10.33 3.38 -1.23
C THR A 272 11.70 3.04 -0.66
N LEU A 273 11.96 3.46 0.58
CA LEU A 273 13.13 3.09 1.35
C LEU A 273 12.81 1.88 2.20
N PHE A 274 13.60 0.82 2.05
CA PHE A 274 13.44 -0.41 2.80
C PHE A 274 14.46 -0.53 3.92
N ASN A 275 14.11 -1.24 4.99
CA ASN A 275 15.08 -1.58 6.04
C ASN A 275 16.19 -2.45 5.44
N GLY A 276 17.44 -2.12 5.72
CA GLY A 276 18.61 -2.89 5.28
C GLY A 276 18.74 -4.28 5.89
N ARG A 277 17.91 -4.62 6.87
CA ARG A 277 17.81 -5.97 7.45
C ARG A 277 16.42 -6.52 7.23
N ALA A 278 16.37 -7.74 6.69
CA ALA A 278 15.12 -8.48 6.60
C ALA A 278 14.57 -8.78 8.00
N GLN A 279 13.27 -8.77 8.11
CA GLN A 279 12.53 -9.20 9.29
C GLN A 279 11.85 -10.53 8.99
N THR A 280 11.85 -11.45 9.96
CA THR A 280 11.17 -12.71 9.81
C THR A 280 10.27 -13.01 11.01
N GLY A 281 9.04 -13.40 10.73
CA GLY A 281 8.07 -13.92 11.70
C GLY A 281 8.03 -15.46 11.75
N ALA A 282 8.98 -16.16 11.11
CA ALA A 282 8.98 -17.62 11.01
C ALA A 282 8.92 -18.32 12.38
N GLY A 283 9.50 -17.74 13.42
CA GLY A 283 9.42 -18.26 14.80
C GLY A 283 7.99 -18.34 15.37
N PHE A 284 7.07 -17.54 14.85
CA PHE A 284 5.67 -17.49 15.29
C PHE A 284 4.73 -18.34 14.42
N LEU A 285 5.21 -18.90 13.31
CA LEU A 285 4.41 -19.63 12.34
C LEU A 285 3.53 -20.73 12.97
N ARG A 286 4.14 -21.56 13.82
CA ARG A 286 3.40 -22.65 14.49
C ARG A 286 2.28 -22.11 15.41
N GLY A 287 2.53 -20.98 16.09
CA GLY A 287 1.55 -20.33 16.95
C GLY A 287 0.35 -19.81 16.15
N PHE A 288 0.60 -19.11 15.06
CA PHE A 288 -0.45 -18.56 14.20
C PHE A 288 -1.25 -19.65 13.48
N ARG A 289 -0.59 -20.74 13.08
CA ARG A 289 -1.30 -21.89 12.51
C ARG A 289 -2.28 -22.54 13.51
N ARG A 290 -1.90 -22.66 14.78
CA ARG A 290 -2.81 -23.15 15.83
C ARG A 290 -4.03 -22.24 16.03
N LEU A 291 -3.92 -20.96 15.68
CA LEU A 291 -5.02 -19.98 15.67
C LEU A 291 -5.82 -19.98 14.36
N GLY A 292 -5.57 -20.92 13.46
CA GLY A 292 -6.32 -21.08 12.23
C GLY A 292 -5.75 -20.36 11.01
N LEU A 293 -4.67 -19.57 11.15
CA LEU A 293 -4.07 -18.88 10.00
C LEU A 293 -3.42 -19.88 9.06
N SER A 294 -3.78 -19.80 7.77
CA SER A 294 -3.31 -20.71 6.73
C SER A 294 -2.56 -20.04 5.58
N ARG A 295 -2.63 -18.71 5.46
CA ARG A 295 -2.00 -17.97 4.36
C ARG A 295 -0.83 -17.15 4.85
N PHE A 296 0.31 -17.32 4.18
CA PHE A 296 1.56 -16.66 4.50
C PHE A 296 2.18 -16.10 3.24
N ARG A 297 2.96 -15.00 3.40
CA ARG A 297 3.65 -14.34 2.31
C ARG A 297 5.13 -14.16 2.63
N LEU A 298 5.97 -14.33 1.62
CA LEU A 298 7.35 -13.86 1.62
C LEU A 298 7.45 -12.70 0.62
N GLU A 299 8.19 -11.66 0.98
CA GLU A 299 8.45 -10.53 0.08
C GLU A 299 9.96 -10.46 -0.22
N LEU A 300 10.29 -10.68 -1.48
CA LEU A 300 11.67 -10.58 -1.96
C LEU A 300 12.00 -9.13 -2.28
N LEU A 301 13.20 -8.71 -1.97
CA LEU A 301 13.73 -7.41 -2.34
C LEU A 301 14.89 -7.62 -3.33
N ASP A 302 16.09 -7.40 -2.91
CA ASP A 302 17.33 -7.56 -3.66
C ASP A 302 18.33 -8.33 -2.79
N ASP A 303 17.83 -9.40 -2.18
CA ASP A 303 18.62 -10.21 -1.27
C ASP A 303 19.64 -11.02 -2.07
N PRO A 304 20.90 -11.06 -1.63
CA PRO A 304 21.88 -11.94 -2.24
C PRO A 304 21.46 -13.39 -2.04
N ARG A 305 21.69 -14.24 -3.04
CA ARG A 305 21.28 -15.67 -3.07
C ARG A 305 21.64 -16.49 -1.82
N SER A 306 22.57 -16.00 -1.00
CA SER A 306 22.98 -16.63 0.27
C SER A 306 21.96 -16.43 1.40
N GLU A 307 21.07 -15.44 1.34
CA GLU A 307 20.02 -15.15 2.33
C GLU A 307 18.66 -15.74 1.93
N GLU A 308 18.49 -16.13 0.66
CA GLU A 308 17.30 -16.74 0.10
C GLU A 308 17.21 -18.26 0.35
N ARG A 309 18.10 -18.88 1.17
CA ARG A 309 18.16 -20.32 1.46
C ARG A 309 17.53 -20.67 2.82
#